data_bfc597c946c6d64537c524c54d56b934
#
_entry.id   bfc597c946c6d64537c524c54d56b934
#
_cell.length_a   1.000
_cell.length_b   1.000
_cell.length_c   1.000
_cell.angle_alpha   90.00
_cell.angle_beta   90.00
_cell.angle_gamma   90.00
#
_symmetry.space_group_name_H-M   'P 1'
#
loop_
_entity.id
_entity.type
_entity.pdbx_description
1 polymer ?
#
loop_
_entity_poly.entity_id
_entity_poly.type
_entity_poly.pdbx_seq_one_letter_code
_entity_poly.pdbx_strand_id
1 'polypeptide(L)'
;MIRRTLVLAIGSVALGVLGCSSAGQSQVPSTSATQEDPGSAELPPPLAVPAGNKLTSSLDGSGVQVYQCALGEWTLLQPAATLTADGKPVGLHFKGPVWVSTVDGSEVGAATVATVNRNGAIPELLLKANQNQGKGMFSKVTYVQRLRTTGGVAPPGSCTEGSQQAIPYSAVYRFWSATP
;
A
#
# COMPACT_ATOMS: atom_id res chain seq x y z
N MET A 1 -27.53 -39.22 26.81
CA MET A 1 -28.95 -39.63 27.11
C MET A 1 -29.86 -38.45 26.89
N ILE A 2 -31.00 -38.69 26.25
CA ILE A 2 -32.16 -37.86 25.88
C ILE A 2 -32.04 -37.32 24.46
N ARG A 3 -32.59 -37.90 23.61
CA ARG A 3 -33.69 -38.44 22.74
C ARG A 3 -34.85 -37.47 22.56
N ARG A 4 -35.20 -37.33 21.25
CA ARG A 4 -36.53 -37.07 20.65
C ARG A 4 -36.89 -35.60 20.45
N THR A 5 -37.51 -35.18 19.36
CA THR A 5 -38.61 -35.78 18.56
C THR A 5 -38.71 -35.13 17.19
N LEU A 6 -38.99 -35.94 16.21
CA LEU A 6 -39.39 -35.68 14.82
C LEU A 6 -40.86 -35.26 14.78
N VAL A 7 -41.24 -34.22 14.02
CA VAL A 7 -42.63 -34.00 13.58
C VAL A 7 -42.67 -33.79 12.08
N LEU A 8 -43.27 -34.74 11.39
CA LEU A 8 -43.71 -34.69 10.00
C LEU A 8 -45.10 -34.04 9.96
N ALA A 9 -45.34 -33.13 9.02
CA ALA A 9 -46.69 -32.76 8.61
C ALA A 9 -46.78 -32.72 7.08
N ILE A 10 -47.64 -33.56 6.55
CA ILE A 10 -48.02 -33.79 5.16
C ILE A 10 -49.29 -32.97 4.87
N GLY A 11 -49.43 -32.44 3.70
CA GLY A 11 -50.73 -31.96 3.15
C GLY A 11 -50.49 -30.86 2.14
N SER A 12 -50.92 -30.85 0.99
CA SER A 12 -51.85 -31.42 0.04
C SER A 12 -51.81 -30.55 -1.22
N VAL A 13 -51.95 -31.22 -2.31
CA VAL A 13 -51.98 -30.76 -3.71
C VAL A 13 -53.18 -29.85 -3.98
N ALA A 14 -52.98 -28.79 -4.83
CA ALA A 14 -54.03 -28.22 -5.66
C ALA A 14 -53.46 -27.89 -7.02
N LEU A 15 -53.99 -28.54 -8.06
CA LEU A 15 -53.81 -28.22 -9.48
C LEU A 15 -54.69 -26.97 -9.82
N GLY A 16 -54.11 -26.02 -10.55
CA GLY A 16 -54.86 -24.92 -11.18
C GLY A 16 -54.22 -24.58 -12.54
N VAL A 17 -55.05 -24.62 -13.57
CA VAL A 17 -54.75 -24.69 -15.01
C VAL A 17 -54.61 -23.32 -15.64
N LEU A 18 -53.74 -23.23 -16.67
CA LEU A 18 -53.66 -22.34 -17.87
C LEU A 18 -53.95 -20.83 -17.75
N GLY A 19 -52.95 -20.08 -18.23
CA GLY A 19 -53.10 -18.72 -18.72
C GLY A 19 -51.87 -18.30 -19.50
N CYS A 20 -51.81 -18.54 -20.83
CA CYS A 20 -50.86 -17.92 -21.75
C CYS A 20 -51.13 -16.44 -21.86
N SER A 21 -50.19 -15.60 -21.51
CA SER A 21 -50.15 -14.22 -22.00
C SER A 21 -48.69 -13.87 -22.27
N SER A 22 -48.39 -13.73 -23.58
CA SER A 22 -47.15 -13.19 -24.10
C SER A 22 -47.12 -11.69 -23.79
N ALA A 23 -46.24 -11.26 -22.90
CA ALA A 23 -45.90 -9.87 -22.71
C ALA A 23 -44.40 -9.72 -22.94
N GLY A 24 -44.04 -8.82 -23.86
CA GLY A 24 -42.71 -8.58 -24.35
C GLY A 24 -41.68 -8.30 -23.25
N GLN A 25 -40.60 -9.01 -23.30
CA GLN A 25 -39.41 -8.73 -22.50
C GLN A 25 -38.69 -7.52 -23.11
N SER A 26 -38.91 -6.34 -22.51
CA SER A 26 -37.97 -5.24 -22.68
C SER A 26 -36.64 -5.64 -22.01
N GLN A 27 -35.66 -5.96 -22.83
CA GLN A 27 -34.29 -6.09 -22.38
C GLN A 27 -33.80 -4.72 -21.93
N VAL A 28 -33.74 -4.51 -20.62
CA VAL A 28 -32.94 -3.41 -20.02
C VAL A 28 -31.48 -3.79 -20.22
N PRO A 29 -30.68 -2.92 -20.86
CA PRO A 29 -29.23 -3.19 -20.91
C PRO A 29 -28.68 -3.22 -19.48
N SER A 30 -28.22 -4.38 -19.06
CA SER A 30 -27.44 -4.50 -17.82
C SER A 30 -26.12 -3.74 -18.01
N THR A 31 -26.11 -2.50 -17.59
CA THR A 31 -24.87 -1.79 -17.36
C THR A 31 -24.19 -2.50 -16.19
N SER A 32 -23.19 -3.32 -16.50
CA SER A 32 -22.27 -3.86 -15.49
C SER A 32 -21.57 -2.65 -14.87
N ALA A 33 -22.10 -2.18 -13.74
CA ALA A 33 -21.35 -1.32 -12.86
C ALA A 33 -20.14 -2.13 -12.39
N THR A 34 -18.98 -1.84 -12.96
CA THR A 34 -17.70 -2.24 -12.39
C THR A 34 -17.70 -1.72 -10.97
N GLN A 35 -17.83 -2.59 -9.98
CA GLN A 35 -17.60 -2.25 -8.59
C GLN A 35 -16.14 -1.82 -8.50
N GLU A 36 -15.90 -0.52 -8.45
CA GLU A 36 -14.60 0.00 -8.07
C GLU A 36 -14.33 -0.44 -6.62
N ASP A 37 -13.29 -1.25 -6.46
CA ASP A 37 -12.74 -1.60 -5.16
C ASP A 37 -12.40 -0.31 -4.41
N PRO A 38 -13.02 -0.01 -3.25
CA PRO A 38 -12.75 1.21 -2.49
C PRO A 38 -11.28 1.34 -2.01
N GLY A 39 -10.44 0.33 -2.29
CA GLY A 39 -9.00 0.37 -2.06
C GLY A 39 -8.15 0.84 -3.24
N SER A 40 -8.72 1.02 -4.43
CA SER A 40 -8.04 1.49 -5.65
C SER A 40 -8.12 3.01 -5.78
N ALA A 41 -7.59 3.76 -4.82
CA ALA A 41 -7.29 5.16 -5.10
C ALA A 41 -6.34 5.21 -6.29
N GLU A 42 -6.81 5.80 -7.39
CA GLU A 42 -6.04 5.91 -8.64
C GLU A 42 -4.65 6.47 -8.35
N LEU A 43 -3.62 5.74 -8.83
CA LEU A 43 -2.23 6.15 -8.65
C LEU A 43 -2.01 7.49 -9.36
N PRO A 44 -1.53 8.54 -8.67
CA PRO A 44 -1.23 9.81 -9.32
C PRO A 44 -0.27 9.61 -10.50
N PRO A 45 -0.55 10.17 -11.70
CA PRO A 45 0.26 9.95 -12.90
C PRO A 45 1.77 10.17 -12.73
N PRO A 46 2.25 11.18 -11.94
CA PRO A 46 3.70 11.36 -11.72
C PRO A 46 4.36 10.19 -11.00
N LEU A 47 3.60 9.38 -10.28
CA LEU A 47 4.13 8.23 -9.53
C LEU A 47 4.07 6.92 -10.33
N ALA A 48 3.62 6.96 -11.59
CA ALA A 48 3.56 5.78 -12.44
C ALA A 48 4.99 5.26 -12.72
N VAL A 49 5.19 3.97 -12.54
CA VAL A 49 6.47 3.32 -12.88
C VAL A 49 6.54 3.16 -14.39
N PRO A 50 7.67 3.49 -15.04
CA PRO A 50 7.83 3.32 -16.48
C PRO A 50 7.54 1.89 -16.95
N ALA A 51 7.01 1.77 -18.18
CA ALA A 51 6.79 0.47 -18.82
C ALA A 51 8.07 -0.38 -18.83
N GLY A 52 7.92 -1.71 -18.95
CA GLY A 52 9.05 -2.64 -18.87
C GLY A 52 9.47 -2.99 -17.43
N ASN A 53 8.65 -2.63 -16.44
CA ASN A 53 8.85 -3.03 -15.05
C ASN A 53 7.63 -3.79 -14.54
N LYS A 54 7.84 -4.73 -13.62
CA LYS A 54 6.78 -5.48 -12.93
C LYS A 54 6.90 -5.30 -11.42
N LEU A 55 5.77 -5.28 -10.73
CA LEU A 55 5.72 -5.29 -9.27
C LEU A 55 6.27 -6.63 -8.74
N THR A 56 7.24 -6.57 -7.84
CA THR A 56 7.87 -7.76 -7.23
C THR A 56 7.50 -7.92 -5.76
N SER A 57 7.30 -6.82 -5.04
CA SER A 57 6.79 -6.86 -3.66
C SER A 57 6.07 -5.58 -3.28
N SER A 58 5.12 -5.71 -2.35
CA SER A 58 4.41 -4.60 -1.71
C SER A 58 4.50 -4.83 -0.20
N LEU A 59 5.10 -3.89 0.53
CA LEU A 59 5.38 -4.01 1.95
C LEU A 59 4.79 -2.82 2.70
N ASP A 60 4.22 -3.07 3.87
CA ASP A 60 3.78 -2.02 4.76
C ASP A 60 4.97 -1.51 5.58
N GLY A 61 5.18 -0.20 5.56
CA GLY A 61 6.21 0.47 6.34
C GLY A 61 5.59 1.22 7.51
N SER A 62 6.12 0.99 8.71
CA SER A 62 5.72 1.69 9.93
C SER A 62 6.93 2.05 10.77
N GLY A 63 6.98 3.30 11.24
CA GLY A 63 8.12 3.80 12.01
C GLY A 63 8.04 5.31 12.23
N VAL A 64 9.19 5.98 12.16
CA VAL A 64 9.29 7.41 12.42
C VAL A 64 10.12 8.13 11.35
N GLN A 65 9.77 9.39 11.10
CA GLN A 65 10.69 10.36 10.50
C GLN A 65 11.41 11.08 11.64
N VAL A 66 12.73 10.97 11.68
CA VAL A 66 13.56 11.67 12.67
C VAL A 66 13.96 13.01 12.07
N TYR A 67 13.56 14.09 12.75
CA TYR A 67 13.95 15.46 12.44
C TYR A 67 14.99 15.94 13.42
N GLN A 68 15.92 16.75 12.94
CA GLN A 68 16.89 17.47 13.75
C GLN A 68 16.72 18.97 13.56
N CYS A 69 16.84 19.72 14.64
CA CYS A 69 16.87 21.16 14.57
C CYS A 69 18.24 21.63 14.08
N ALA A 70 18.24 22.41 13.00
CA ALA A 70 19.40 23.08 12.48
C ALA A 70 19.01 24.51 12.07
N LEU A 71 19.72 25.49 12.56
CA LEU A 71 19.47 26.94 12.32
C LEU A 71 18.04 27.37 12.71
N GLY A 72 17.49 26.77 13.78
CA GLY A 72 16.15 27.07 14.27
C GLY A 72 15.01 26.40 13.50
N GLU A 73 15.29 25.56 12.50
CA GLU A 73 14.31 24.86 11.66
C GLU A 73 14.45 23.34 11.78
N TRP A 74 13.30 22.64 11.68
CA TRP A 74 13.26 21.18 11.65
C TRP A 74 13.64 20.65 10.27
N THR A 75 14.77 19.97 10.16
CA THR A 75 15.24 19.31 8.94
C THR A 75 15.18 17.79 9.09
N LEU A 76 14.77 17.07 8.03
CA LEU A 76 14.73 15.62 8.05
C LEU A 76 16.14 15.06 8.16
N LEU A 77 16.42 14.33 9.23
CA LEU A 77 17.68 13.62 9.44
C LEU A 77 17.64 12.25 8.76
N GLN A 78 16.60 11.46 9.05
CA GLN A 78 16.41 10.11 8.48
C GLN A 78 15.03 9.53 8.78
N PRO A 79 14.54 8.60 7.98
CA PRO A 79 13.53 7.63 8.39
C PRO A 79 14.14 6.52 9.26
N ALA A 80 13.31 5.90 10.09
CA ALA A 80 13.62 4.65 10.78
C ALA A 80 12.32 3.84 10.85
N ALA A 81 12.21 2.82 9.99
CA ALA A 81 10.95 2.06 9.86
C ALA A 81 11.20 0.57 9.65
N THR A 82 10.26 -0.24 10.13
CA THR A 82 10.16 -1.66 9.84
C THR A 82 9.26 -1.86 8.62
N LEU A 83 9.64 -2.77 7.75
CA LEU A 83 8.83 -3.24 6.63
C LEU A 83 8.21 -4.59 6.97
N THR A 84 6.91 -4.73 6.71
CA THR A 84 6.19 -5.98 6.97
C THR A 84 5.51 -6.51 5.70
N ALA A 85 5.49 -7.83 5.56
CA ALA A 85 4.67 -8.57 4.60
C ALA A 85 3.74 -9.50 5.39
N ASP A 86 2.43 -9.43 5.15
CA ASP A 86 1.43 -10.24 5.87
C ASP A 86 1.61 -10.19 7.40
N GLY A 87 1.88 -8.98 7.92
CA GLY A 87 2.10 -8.71 9.34
C GLY A 87 3.43 -9.22 9.92
N LYS A 88 4.32 -9.80 9.11
CA LYS A 88 5.64 -10.28 9.55
C LYS A 88 6.74 -9.31 9.16
N PRO A 89 7.66 -8.93 10.07
CA PRO A 89 8.83 -8.11 9.73
C PRO A 89 9.73 -8.82 8.70
N VAL A 90 10.02 -8.12 7.60
CA VAL A 90 10.85 -8.66 6.51
C VAL A 90 11.97 -7.70 6.08
N GLY A 91 11.99 -6.47 6.62
CA GLY A 91 13.01 -5.50 6.23
C GLY A 91 13.00 -4.23 7.06
N LEU A 92 13.96 -3.37 6.80
CA LEU A 92 14.17 -2.08 7.44
C LEU A 92 14.30 -0.98 6.38
N HIS A 93 13.89 0.24 6.74
CA HIS A 93 14.09 1.44 5.93
C HIS A 93 14.76 2.53 6.76
N PHE A 94 15.84 3.11 6.23
CA PHE A 94 16.61 4.13 6.91
C PHE A 94 17.25 5.13 5.93
N LYS A 95 18.17 5.97 6.46
CA LYS A 95 18.82 7.05 5.71
C LYS A 95 19.43 6.57 4.40
N GLY A 96 19.20 7.38 3.35
CA GLY A 96 19.86 7.14 2.08
C GLY A 96 19.06 7.45 0.82
N PRO A 97 17.72 7.29 0.69
CA PRO A 97 16.84 6.28 1.28
C PRO A 97 17.25 4.86 0.88
N VAL A 98 17.34 4.00 1.87
CA VAL A 98 17.81 2.62 1.73
C VAL A 98 16.79 1.66 2.35
N TRP A 99 16.59 0.51 1.72
CA TRP A 99 15.80 -0.62 2.21
C TRP A 99 16.67 -1.86 2.25
N VAL A 100 16.67 -2.55 3.39
CA VAL A 100 17.41 -3.80 3.63
C VAL A 100 16.44 -4.89 4.00
N SER A 101 16.55 -6.03 3.34
CA SER A 101 15.82 -7.25 3.71
C SER A 101 16.46 -7.91 4.94
N THR A 102 15.68 -8.15 5.98
CA THR A 102 16.12 -8.92 7.16
C THR A 102 16.02 -10.42 6.95
N VAL A 103 15.45 -10.86 5.80
CA VAL A 103 15.29 -12.27 5.44
C VAL A 103 16.51 -12.80 4.68
N ASP A 104 17.07 -11.99 3.77
CA ASP A 104 18.13 -12.43 2.85
C ASP A 104 19.33 -11.46 2.77
N GLY A 105 19.28 -10.33 3.47
CA GLY A 105 20.35 -9.34 3.52
C GLY A 105 20.51 -8.52 2.25
N SER A 106 19.62 -8.68 1.24
CA SER A 106 19.68 -7.85 0.05
C SER A 106 19.27 -6.40 0.35
N GLU A 107 19.80 -5.46 -0.42
CA GLU A 107 19.61 -4.03 -0.22
C GLU A 107 19.30 -3.32 -1.53
N VAL A 108 18.51 -2.25 -1.44
CA VAL A 108 18.33 -1.27 -2.51
C VAL A 108 18.43 0.15 -1.94
N GLY A 109 19.27 0.97 -2.58
CA GLY A 109 19.29 2.42 -2.43
C GLY A 109 18.61 3.06 -3.64
N ALA A 110 17.92 4.20 -3.44
CA ALA A 110 17.22 4.87 -4.53
C ALA A 110 17.21 6.40 -4.35
N ALA A 111 16.97 7.11 -5.45
CA ALA A 111 16.81 8.57 -5.47
C ALA A 111 15.40 8.95 -5.95
N THR A 112 14.81 9.99 -5.35
CA THR A 112 13.49 10.51 -5.73
C THR A 112 13.52 11.07 -7.15
N VAL A 113 12.56 10.65 -7.99
CA VAL A 113 12.38 11.16 -9.36
C VAL A 113 11.02 11.85 -9.54
N ALA A 114 10.03 11.55 -8.69
CA ALA A 114 8.77 12.28 -8.67
C ALA A 114 8.19 12.35 -7.25
N THR A 115 7.40 13.40 -6.98
CA THR A 115 6.82 13.70 -5.67
C THR A 115 5.38 14.15 -5.84
N VAL A 116 4.49 13.63 -4.99
CA VAL A 116 3.11 14.12 -4.84
C VAL A 116 2.86 14.43 -3.36
N ASN A 117 2.56 15.69 -3.07
CA ASN A 117 2.30 16.13 -1.69
C ASN A 117 0.98 15.56 -1.16
N ARG A 118 0.94 15.29 0.16
CA ARG A 118 -0.23 14.83 0.90
C ARG A 118 -0.47 15.75 2.09
N ASN A 119 -1.73 16.15 2.30
CA ASN A 119 -2.09 16.94 3.47
C ASN A 119 -1.91 16.12 4.75
N GLY A 120 -1.18 16.67 5.73
CA GLY A 120 -0.95 16.04 7.02
C GLY A 120 -0.05 14.79 6.99
N ALA A 121 0.60 14.49 5.87
CA ALA A 121 1.52 13.37 5.75
C ALA A 121 2.76 13.74 4.91
N ILE A 122 3.81 12.93 5.05
CA ILE A 122 4.97 13.03 4.15
C ILE A 122 4.56 12.74 2.71
N PRO A 123 5.24 13.31 1.70
CA PRO A 123 4.88 13.12 0.30
C PRO A 123 4.91 11.66 -0.14
N GLU A 124 4.05 11.32 -1.09
CA GLU A 124 4.21 10.11 -1.88
C GLU A 124 5.31 10.30 -2.92
N LEU A 125 6.06 9.25 -3.20
CA LEU A 125 7.26 9.33 -4.05
C LEU A 125 7.30 8.21 -5.08
N LEU A 126 7.85 8.53 -6.24
CA LEU A 126 8.51 7.56 -7.12
C LEU A 126 10.02 7.75 -6.97
N LEU A 127 10.73 6.66 -6.71
CA LEU A 127 12.18 6.65 -6.59
C LEU A 127 12.77 5.67 -7.60
N LYS A 128 13.89 6.05 -8.22
CA LYS A 128 14.67 5.17 -9.11
C LYS A 128 15.84 4.58 -8.34
N ALA A 129 15.99 3.26 -8.39
CA ALA A 129 17.13 2.59 -7.78
C ALA A 129 18.45 3.09 -8.38
N ASN A 130 19.42 3.36 -7.54
CA ASN A 130 20.78 3.77 -7.90
C ASN A 130 21.84 2.82 -7.36
N GLN A 131 21.46 1.89 -6.47
CA GLN A 131 22.33 0.90 -5.89
C GLN A 131 21.52 -0.35 -5.50
N ASN A 132 22.05 -1.53 -5.82
CA ASN A 132 21.55 -2.82 -5.32
C ASN A 132 22.71 -3.63 -4.79
N GLN A 133 22.51 -4.35 -3.67
CA GLN A 133 23.52 -5.23 -3.07
C GLN A 133 22.90 -6.58 -2.68
N GLY A 134 23.75 -7.60 -2.59
CA GLY A 134 23.37 -8.95 -2.17
C GLY A 134 22.56 -9.71 -3.23
N LYS A 135 21.97 -10.82 -2.78
CA LYS A 135 21.05 -11.67 -3.57
C LYS A 135 19.75 -11.81 -2.79
N GLY A 136 18.61 -11.59 -3.41
CA GLY A 136 17.31 -11.73 -2.76
C GLY A 136 16.30 -10.68 -3.19
N MET A 137 15.37 -10.34 -2.30
CA MET A 137 14.19 -9.53 -2.54
C MET A 137 14.50 -8.19 -3.23
N PHE A 138 15.57 -7.51 -2.84
CA PHE A 138 15.91 -6.17 -3.34
C PHE A 138 17.01 -6.13 -4.40
N SER A 139 17.60 -7.28 -4.75
CA SER A 139 18.80 -7.36 -5.60
C SER A 139 18.60 -6.86 -7.04
N LYS A 140 17.38 -6.79 -7.55
CA LYS A 140 17.05 -6.39 -8.93
C LYS A 140 16.01 -5.27 -9.01
N VAL A 141 15.79 -4.56 -7.91
CA VAL A 141 14.83 -3.46 -7.87
C VAL A 141 15.31 -2.32 -8.77
N THR A 142 14.41 -1.81 -9.60
CA THR A 142 14.64 -0.68 -10.51
C THR A 142 13.94 0.58 -10.02
N TYR A 143 12.75 0.43 -9.43
CA TYR A 143 11.96 1.53 -8.89
C TYR A 143 11.35 1.14 -7.53
N VAL A 144 11.20 2.14 -6.66
CA VAL A 144 10.46 2.06 -5.41
C VAL A 144 9.39 3.14 -5.42
N GLN A 145 8.16 2.77 -5.06
CA GLN A 145 7.11 3.74 -4.78
C GLN A 145 6.88 3.81 -3.28
N ARG A 146 6.76 5.01 -2.71
CA ARG A 146 6.21 5.27 -1.38
C ARG A 146 4.81 5.85 -1.56
N LEU A 147 3.79 5.12 -1.14
CA LEU A 147 2.37 5.42 -1.35
C LEU A 147 1.58 5.36 -0.04
N ARG A 148 0.36 5.89 -0.04
CA ARG A 148 -0.57 5.84 1.10
C ARG A 148 0.08 6.31 2.40
N THR A 149 0.81 7.40 2.31
CA THR A 149 1.52 7.97 3.46
C THR A 149 0.58 8.54 4.50
N THR A 150 0.89 8.34 5.78
CA THR A 150 0.23 8.98 6.91
C THR A 150 1.27 9.56 7.86
N GLY A 151 1.01 10.73 8.44
CA GLY A 151 1.90 11.36 9.41
C GLY A 151 3.32 11.68 8.90
N GLY A 152 4.27 11.71 9.81
CA GLY A 152 5.68 11.91 9.51
C GLY A 152 6.07 13.34 9.14
N VAL A 153 5.15 14.31 9.18
CA VAL A 153 5.44 15.72 8.85
C VAL A 153 6.28 16.36 9.94
N ALA A 154 7.21 17.24 9.55
CA ALA A 154 8.03 17.97 10.49
C ALA A 154 7.19 18.69 11.56
N PRO A 155 7.65 18.76 12.82
CA PRO A 155 6.96 19.52 13.86
C PRO A 155 6.80 20.98 13.44
N PRO A 156 5.70 21.66 13.81
CA PRO A 156 5.52 23.07 13.55
C PRO A 156 6.36 23.94 14.49
N GLY A 157 6.69 25.14 14.03
CA GLY A 157 7.37 26.16 14.84
C GLY A 157 8.89 26.01 14.88
N SER A 158 9.50 26.94 15.63
CA SER A 158 10.96 26.98 15.85
C SER A 158 11.40 25.86 16.80
N CYS A 159 12.67 25.56 16.78
CA CYS A 159 13.27 24.50 17.59
C CYS A 159 14.57 24.95 18.24
N THR A 160 15.07 24.18 19.20
CA THR A 160 16.37 24.38 19.83
C THR A 160 17.44 23.63 19.05
N GLU A 161 18.52 24.30 18.70
CA GLU A 161 19.65 23.77 17.94
C GLU A 161 20.12 22.40 18.49
N GLY A 162 20.28 21.44 17.59
CA GLY A 162 20.70 20.08 17.90
C GLY A 162 19.64 19.15 18.52
N SER A 163 18.45 19.67 18.91
CA SER A 163 17.36 18.83 19.38
C SER A 163 16.84 17.91 18.25
N GLN A 164 16.31 16.73 18.63
CA GLN A 164 15.72 15.77 17.68
C GLN A 164 14.30 15.40 18.09
N GLN A 165 13.46 15.15 17.09
CA GLN A 165 12.11 14.61 17.27
C GLN A 165 11.84 13.46 16.30
N ALA A 166 11.20 12.41 16.80
CA ALA A 166 10.79 11.24 16.02
C ALA A 166 9.27 11.30 15.82
N ILE A 167 8.85 11.55 14.58
CA ILE A 167 7.44 11.74 14.21
C ILE A 167 6.91 10.47 13.57
N PRO A 168 5.88 9.80 14.15
CA PRO A 168 5.32 8.57 13.60
C PRO A 168 4.81 8.74 12.19
N TYR A 169 5.04 7.74 11.34
CA TYR A 169 4.49 7.66 10.00
C TYR A 169 4.21 6.21 9.58
N SER A 170 3.37 6.05 8.57
CA SER A 170 3.24 4.81 7.82
C SER A 170 3.21 5.08 6.32
N ALA A 171 3.51 4.05 5.53
CA ALA A 171 3.46 4.07 4.08
C ALA A 171 3.35 2.66 3.53
N VAL A 172 2.91 2.52 2.29
CA VAL A 172 3.08 1.30 1.49
C VAL A 172 4.28 1.51 0.57
N TYR A 173 5.24 0.59 0.63
CA TYR A 173 6.39 0.56 -0.27
C TYR A 173 6.19 -0.53 -1.32
N ARG A 174 6.15 -0.12 -2.61
CA ARG A 174 6.07 -1.05 -3.75
C ARG A 174 7.41 -1.09 -4.45
N PHE A 175 7.96 -2.31 -4.62
CA PHE A 175 9.25 -2.55 -5.26
C PHE A 175 9.01 -3.16 -6.63
N TRP A 176 9.68 -2.62 -7.64
CA TRP A 176 9.52 -2.96 -9.05
C TRP A 176 10.85 -3.40 -9.62
N SER A 177 10.84 -4.39 -10.50
CA SER A 177 12.03 -4.85 -11.21
C SER A 177 11.76 -4.91 -12.71
N ALA A 178 12.80 -4.81 -13.53
CA ALA A 178 12.64 -4.94 -14.96
C ALA A 178 11.97 -6.28 -15.32
N THR A 179 11.07 -6.26 -16.32
CA THR A 179 10.59 -7.48 -16.96
C THR A 179 11.72 -8.07 -17.80
N PRO A 180 11.87 -9.42 -17.82
CA PRO A 180 12.83 -10.09 -18.67
C PRO A 180 12.62 -9.77 -20.15
#